data_a8b121d208252fbf504b05747104a274
#
_entry.id   a8b121d208252fbf504b05747104a274
#
_cell.length_a   1.000
_cell.length_b   1.000
_cell.length_c   1.000
_cell.angle_alpha   90.00
_cell.angle_beta   90.00
_cell.angle_gamma   90.00
#
_symmetry.space_group_name_H-M   'P 1'
#
loop_
_entity.id
_entity.type
_entity.pdbx_description
1 polymer ?
#
loop_
_entity_poly.entity_id
_entity_poly.type
_entity_poly.pdbx_seq_one_letter_code
_entity_poly.pdbx_strand_id
1 'polypeptide(L)' 'MPELPVISGDECMRALEKVGYSIVRSKGSHFRLLCPDRPPQTVPRHRELDRGTLRAIIRQAGLSVDEFVALL' A
#
# COMPACT_ATOMS: atom_id res chain seq x y z
N MET A 1 13.41 3.34 -15.75
CA MET A 1 12.84 2.56 -14.64
C MET A 1 12.12 3.51 -13.70
N PRO A 2 10.87 3.24 -13.36
CA PRO A 2 10.16 4.09 -12.41
C PRO A 2 10.79 3.97 -11.03
N GLU A 3 10.90 5.06 -10.35
CA GLU A 3 11.42 5.09 -9.00
C GLU A 3 10.28 4.92 -8.00
N LEU A 4 10.58 4.24 -6.89
CA LEU A 4 9.62 4.14 -5.81
C LEU A 4 9.44 5.53 -5.17
N PRO A 5 8.20 5.95 -4.94
CA PRO A 5 7.95 7.22 -4.26
C PRO A 5 8.31 7.12 -2.79
N VAL A 6 8.62 8.26 -2.19
CA VAL A 6 8.82 8.37 -0.75
C VAL A 6 7.49 8.81 -0.16
N ILE A 7 6.79 7.88 0.49
CA ILE A 7 5.43 8.12 1.00
C ILE A 7 5.26 7.52 2.38
N SER A 8 4.23 8.00 3.07
CA SER A 8 3.82 7.47 4.36
C SER A 8 2.93 6.23 4.19
N GLY A 9 2.73 5.50 5.28
CA GLY A 9 1.78 4.41 5.29
C GLY A 9 0.36 4.90 5.00
N ASP A 10 -0.02 6.07 5.50
CA ASP A 10 -1.33 6.64 5.24
C ASP A 10 -1.54 6.93 3.75
N GLU A 11 -0.53 7.46 3.09
CA GLU A 11 -0.60 7.72 1.65
C GLU A 11 -0.70 6.41 0.86
N CYS A 12 0.07 5.41 1.26
CA CYS A 12 0.02 4.10 0.64
C CYS A 12 -1.37 3.47 0.77
N MET A 13 -1.94 3.56 1.96
CA MET A 13 -3.26 3.03 2.23
C MET A 13 -4.33 3.69 1.37
N ARG A 14 -4.28 5.02 1.23
CA ARG A 14 -5.23 5.74 0.39
C ARG A 14 -5.13 5.32 -1.07
N ALA A 15 -3.92 5.10 -1.56
CA ALA A 15 -3.72 4.62 -2.93
C ALA A 15 -4.34 3.24 -3.11
N LEU A 16 -4.13 2.33 -2.14
CA LEU A 16 -4.69 0.99 -2.21
C LEU A 16 -6.23 1.00 -2.14
N GLU A 17 -6.81 1.92 -1.39
CA GLU A 17 -8.26 2.04 -1.35
C GLU A 17 -8.85 2.32 -2.72
N LYS A 18 -8.12 3.02 -3.58
CA LYS A 18 -8.59 3.35 -4.93
C LYS A 18 -8.71 2.13 -5.83
N VAL A 19 -8.04 1.02 -5.51
CA VAL A 19 -8.15 -0.21 -6.29
C VAL A 19 -9.02 -1.26 -5.60
N GLY A 20 -9.71 -0.88 -4.52
CA GLY A 20 -10.70 -1.76 -3.90
C GLY A 20 -10.35 -2.30 -2.54
N TYR A 21 -9.20 -1.91 -1.98
CA TYR A 21 -8.87 -2.32 -0.61
C TYR A 21 -9.71 -1.56 0.40
N SER A 22 -10.06 -2.25 1.48
CA SER A 22 -10.77 -1.64 2.61
C SER A 22 -10.01 -1.95 3.88
N ILE A 23 -9.95 -0.97 4.77
CA ILE A 23 -9.33 -1.17 6.08
C ILE A 23 -10.30 -1.99 6.93
N VAL A 24 -9.86 -3.15 7.41
CA VAL A 24 -10.69 -4.02 8.25
C VAL A 24 -10.20 -4.04 9.69
N ARG A 25 -8.98 -3.60 9.92
CA ARG A 25 -8.42 -3.54 11.28
C ARG A 25 -7.32 -2.50 11.33
N SER A 26 -7.28 -1.79 12.44
CA SER A 26 -6.18 -0.89 12.77
C SER A 26 -5.70 -1.30 14.16
N LYS A 27 -4.46 -1.70 14.28
CA LYS A 27 -3.90 -2.12 15.56
C LYS A 27 -2.50 -1.56 15.72
N GLY A 28 -2.30 -0.70 16.72
CA GLY A 28 -1.03 -0.04 16.92
C GLY A 28 -0.65 0.76 15.70
N SER A 29 0.52 0.45 15.14
CA SER A 29 1.05 1.15 13.98
C SER A 29 0.84 0.37 12.68
N HIS A 30 -0.15 -0.53 12.63
CA HIS A 30 -0.43 -1.33 11.43
C HIS A 30 -1.89 -1.25 11.02
N PHE A 31 -2.11 -1.15 9.70
CA PHE A 31 -3.43 -1.27 9.11
C PHE A 31 -3.53 -2.61 8.40
N ARG A 32 -4.65 -3.32 8.61
CA ARG A 32 -4.96 -4.52 7.85
C ARG A 32 -6.01 -4.17 6.79
N LEU A 33 -5.71 -4.48 5.54
CA LEU A 33 -6.58 -4.17 4.42
C LEU A 33 -6.94 -5.44 3.66
N LEU A 34 -8.19 -5.52 3.22
CA LEU A 34 -8.67 -6.61 2.39
C LEU A 34 -9.26 -6.07 1.10
N CYS A 35 -9.12 -6.86 0.04
CA CYS A 35 -9.69 -6.57 -1.26
C CYS A 35 -10.23 -7.87 -1.84
N PRO A 36 -11.44 -7.86 -2.43
CA PRO A 36 -12.05 -9.12 -2.93
C PRO A 36 -11.20 -9.85 -3.95
N ASP A 37 -10.50 -9.11 -4.82
CA ASP A 37 -9.77 -9.69 -5.94
C ASP A 37 -8.26 -9.72 -5.75
N ARG A 38 -7.77 -9.30 -4.59
CA ARG A 38 -6.34 -9.16 -4.36
C ARG A 38 -5.96 -9.71 -2.99
N PRO A 39 -4.70 -10.14 -2.82
CA PRO A 39 -4.25 -10.66 -1.53
C PRO A 39 -4.36 -9.60 -0.42
N PRO A 40 -4.56 -10.02 0.83
CA PRO A 40 -4.58 -9.09 1.96
C PRO A 40 -3.26 -8.35 2.09
N GLN A 41 -3.33 -7.13 2.62
CA GLN A 41 -2.15 -6.31 2.87
C GLN A 41 -2.09 -5.86 4.31
N THR A 42 -0.88 -5.73 4.84
CA THR A 42 -0.65 -5.06 6.11
C THR A 42 0.27 -3.89 5.81
N VAL A 43 -0.20 -2.68 6.13
CA VAL A 43 0.55 -1.46 5.86
C VAL A 43 1.00 -0.85 7.18
N PRO A 44 2.32 -0.70 7.39
CA PRO A 44 2.82 -0.03 8.59
C PRO A 44 2.46 1.45 8.54
N ARG A 45 2.02 1.99 9.65
CA ARG A 45 1.63 3.39 9.74
C ARG A 45 2.85 4.25 10.06
N HIS A 46 3.88 4.14 9.22
CA HIS A 46 5.11 4.91 9.38
C HIS A 46 5.03 6.20 8.58
N ARG A 47 5.73 7.22 9.05
CA ARG A 47 5.79 8.49 8.35
C ARG A 47 6.42 8.33 6.98
N GLU A 48 7.38 7.43 6.87
CA GLU A 48 8.01 7.09 5.60
C GLU A 48 8.15 5.59 5.52
N LEU A 49 7.56 4.99 4.48
CA LEU A 49 7.65 3.54 4.29
C LEU A 49 9.02 3.16 3.77
N ASP A 50 9.55 2.09 4.36
CA ASP A 50 10.78 1.47 3.87
C ASP A 50 10.59 1.02 2.42
N ARG A 51 11.63 1.18 1.60
CA ARG A 51 11.57 0.85 0.17
C ARG A 51 11.21 -0.61 -0.09
N GLY A 52 11.79 -1.52 0.67
CA GLY A 52 11.48 -2.94 0.52
C GLY A 52 10.05 -3.27 0.89
N THR A 53 9.55 -2.66 1.95
CA THR A 53 8.16 -2.83 2.39
C THR A 53 7.20 -2.31 1.33
N LEU A 54 7.44 -1.11 0.82
CA LEU A 54 6.58 -0.52 -0.20
C LEU A 54 6.60 -1.34 -1.49
N ARG A 55 7.77 -1.79 -1.92
CA ARG A 55 7.89 -2.63 -3.12
C ARG A 55 7.10 -3.93 -2.97
N ALA A 56 7.19 -4.55 -1.80
CA ALA A 56 6.46 -5.79 -1.54
C ALA A 56 4.94 -5.56 -1.57
N ILE A 57 4.48 -4.45 -0.98
CA ILE A 57 3.07 -4.11 -0.98
C ILE A 57 2.55 -3.93 -2.41
N ILE A 58 3.28 -3.17 -3.22
CA ILE A 58 2.90 -2.92 -4.61
C ILE A 58 2.82 -4.22 -5.39
N ARG A 59 3.85 -5.08 -5.23
CA ARG A 59 3.91 -6.36 -5.91
C ARG A 59 2.76 -7.28 -5.51
N GLN A 60 2.50 -7.39 -4.22
CA GLN A 60 1.45 -8.26 -3.72
C GLN A 60 0.07 -7.77 -4.13
N ALA A 61 -0.10 -6.47 -4.27
CA ALA A 61 -1.35 -5.91 -4.75
C ALA A 61 -1.58 -6.17 -6.25
N GLY A 62 -0.57 -6.69 -6.96
CA GLY A 62 -0.68 -6.97 -8.38
C GLY A 62 -0.53 -5.74 -9.26
N LEU A 63 0.13 -4.69 -8.73
CA LEU A 63 0.31 -3.43 -9.43
C LEU A 63 1.76 -3.26 -9.87
N SER A 64 1.96 -2.54 -10.97
CA SER A 64 3.29 -2.05 -11.30
C SER A 64 3.55 -0.79 -10.48
N VAL A 65 4.81 -0.36 -10.42
CA VAL A 65 5.15 0.88 -9.73
C VAL A 65 4.46 2.06 -10.40
N ASP A 66 4.43 2.08 -11.73
CA ASP A 66 3.75 3.16 -12.47
C ASP A 66 2.26 3.21 -12.15
N GLU A 67 1.61 2.05 -12.11
CA GLU A 67 0.19 1.98 -11.77
C GLU A 67 -0.06 2.49 -10.35
N PHE A 68 0.80 2.10 -9.42
CA PHE A 68 0.66 2.54 -8.05
C PHE A 68 0.86 4.06 -7.92
N VAL A 69 1.90 4.59 -8.56
CA VAL A 69 2.20 6.02 -8.50
C VAL A 69 1.03 6.85 -9.06
N ALA A 70 0.36 6.34 -10.08
CA ALA A 70 -0.80 7.02 -10.65
C ALA A 70 -1.97 7.13 -9.68
N LEU A 71 -1.97 6.35 -8.61
CA LEU A 71 -3.01 6.39 -7.58
C LEU A 71 -2.73 7.41 -6.48
N LEU A 72 -1.52 7.94 -6.42
CA LEU A 72 -1.13 8.88 -5.36
C LEU A 72 -1.68 10.27 -5.56
#